data_936896e7ed6daf8ac7affaba26097030
#
_entry.id   936896e7ed6daf8ac7affaba26097030
#
_cell.length_a   1.000
_cell.length_b   1.000
_cell.length_c   1.000
_cell.angle_alpha   90.00
_cell.angle_beta   90.00
_cell.angle_gamma   90.00
#
_symmetry.space_group_name_H-M   'P 1'
#
loop_
_entity.id
_entity.type
_entity.pdbx_description
1 polymer ?
#
loop_
_entity_poly.entity_id
_entity_poly.type
_entity_poly.pdbx_seq_one_letter_code
_entity_poly.pdbx_strand_id
1 'polypeptide(L)'
;MSRSLLIKIAICAVIVAVPAVYLVTRPDAARFTAYTPKKTTFDYRAEAASLTLAPGWRWPRTPMANKGPDGRGMMYERGFGAQAADHYWYCSWASRAVDPKVTRAARRNAVKTAVSLRDTYYFKKALAPESRPFVDNLLTRAEHGDLNGLKHDVILNCPRNRGG
;
A
#
# COMPACT_ATOMS: atom_id res chain seq x y z
N MET A 1 43.59 -1.79 -45.86
CA MET A 1 42.42 -2.12 -45.04
C MET A 1 41.19 -1.41 -45.57
N SER A 2 40.14 -2.14 -45.90
CA SER A 2 38.95 -1.60 -46.55
C SER A 2 38.14 -0.73 -45.58
N ARG A 3 37.64 0.43 -46.03
CA ARG A 3 36.74 1.31 -45.26
C ARG A 3 35.52 0.58 -44.69
N SER A 4 35.08 -0.47 -45.37
CA SER A 4 33.97 -1.35 -44.96
C SER A 4 34.26 -2.14 -43.66
N LEU A 5 35.52 -2.50 -43.40
CA LEU A 5 35.91 -3.24 -42.19
C LEU A 5 35.90 -2.36 -40.95
N LEU A 6 36.33 -1.11 -41.09
CA LEU A 6 36.31 -0.14 -39.96
C LEU A 6 34.89 0.24 -39.50
N ILE A 7 33.95 0.35 -40.45
CA ILE A 7 32.54 0.64 -40.14
C ILE A 7 31.90 -0.55 -39.38
N LYS A 8 32.21 -1.78 -39.77
CA LYS A 8 31.68 -2.97 -39.10
C LYS A 8 32.19 -3.12 -37.65
N ILE A 9 33.46 -2.76 -37.40
CA ILE A 9 34.04 -2.79 -36.04
C ILE A 9 33.41 -1.70 -35.16
N ALA A 10 33.18 -0.49 -35.71
CA ALA A 10 32.55 0.60 -34.98
C ALA A 10 31.09 0.27 -34.55
N ILE A 11 30.32 -0.38 -35.44
CA ILE A 11 28.93 -0.78 -35.13
C ILE A 11 28.90 -1.87 -34.10
N CYS A 12 29.81 -2.85 -34.12
CA CYS A 12 29.84 -3.88 -33.06
C CYS A 12 30.25 -3.33 -31.71
N ALA A 13 31.12 -2.33 -31.63
CA ALA A 13 31.50 -1.70 -30.36
C ALA A 13 30.35 -0.92 -29.72
N VAL A 14 29.52 -0.25 -30.51
CA VAL A 14 28.34 0.51 -30.00
C VAL A 14 27.26 -0.43 -29.50
N ILE A 15 27.01 -1.58 -30.13
CA ILE A 15 25.97 -2.52 -29.72
C ILE A 15 26.31 -3.21 -28.38
N VAL A 16 27.59 -3.42 -28.07
CA VAL A 16 28.03 -4.04 -26.82
C VAL A 16 28.09 -3.01 -25.68
N ALA A 17 28.39 -1.76 -25.94
CA ALA A 17 28.50 -0.70 -24.94
C ALA A 17 27.12 -0.26 -24.38
N VAL A 18 26.08 -0.19 -25.22
CA VAL A 18 24.74 0.25 -24.82
C VAL A 18 24.10 -0.66 -23.76
N PRO A 19 24.09 -2.00 -23.87
CA PRO A 19 23.54 -2.85 -22.81
C PRO A 19 24.37 -2.83 -21.53
N ALA A 20 25.69 -2.69 -21.60
CA ALA A 20 26.54 -2.60 -20.42
C ALA A 20 26.29 -1.32 -19.63
N VAL A 21 26.14 -0.17 -20.30
CA VAL A 21 25.77 1.10 -19.68
C VAL A 21 24.35 1.05 -19.11
N TYR A 22 23.41 0.40 -19.80
CA TYR A 22 22.03 0.25 -19.33
C TYR A 22 21.92 -0.63 -18.07
N LEU A 23 22.79 -1.64 -17.95
CA LEU A 23 22.86 -2.49 -16.74
C LEU A 23 23.53 -1.78 -15.56
N VAL A 24 24.52 -0.91 -15.82
CA VAL A 24 25.22 -0.17 -14.78
C VAL A 24 24.41 1.03 -14.27
N THR A 25 23.57 1.61 -15.13
CA THR A 25 22.76 2.79 -14.80
C THR A 25 21.33 2.48 -14.34
N ARG A 26 20.99 1.22 -14.07
CA ARG A 26 19.75 0.89 -13.33
C ARG A 26 19.91 1.31 -11.86
N PRO A 27 19.44 2.49 -11.45
CA PRO A 27 19.68 3.00 -10.10
C PRO A 27 18.96 2.21 -9.02
N ASP A 28 18.01 1.33 -9.34
CA ASP A 28 17.06 0.77 -8.39
C ASP A 28 16.96 -0.76 -8.33
N ALA A 29 17.96 -1.49 -8.85
CA ALA A 29 18.16 -2.88 -8.41
C ALA A 29 18.64 -2.94 -6.94
N ALA A 30 18.81 -1.77 -6.31
CA ALA A 30 19.33 -1.60 -4.98
C ALA A 30 18.24 -1.78 -3.92
N ARG A 31 18.22 -3.00 -3.35
CA ARG A 31 17.76 -3.18 -1.97
C ARG A 31 16.26 -3.37 -1.78
N PHE A 32 15.64 -4.21 -2.59
CA PHE A 32 14.43 -4.87 -2.13
C PHE A 32 14.80 -5.71 -0.90
N THR A 33 14.60 -5.16 0.29
CA THR A 33 14.76 -5.92 1.53
C THR A 33 13.49 -6.72 1.74
N ALA A 34 13.52 -7.96 1.29
CA ALA A 34 12.41 -8.87 1.46
C ALA A 34 12.30 -9.33 2.91
N TYR A 35 11.11 -9.22 3.49
CA TYR A 35 10.77 -9.68 4.82
C TYR A 35 10.01 -10.99 4.76
N THR A 36 10.34 -11.90 5.69
CA THR A 36 9.57 -13.12 5.89
C THR A 36 8.16 -12.79 6.41
N PRO A 37 7.17 -13.67 6.22
CA PRO A 37 5.84 -13.50 6.80
C PRO A 37 5.85 -13.27 8.31
N LYS A 38 6.77 -13.96 9.03
CA LYS A 38 6.94 -13.80 10.48
C LYS A 38 7.36 -12.37 10.85
N LYS A 39 8.38 -11.82 10.17
CA LYS A 39 8.86 -10.45 10.42
C LYS A 39 7.78 -9.42 10.06
N THR A 40 7.11 -9.60 8.93
CA THR A 40 6.02 -8.72 8.49
C THR A 40 4.83 -8.77 9.44
N THR A 41 4.48 -9.96 9.98
CA THR A 41 3.44 -10.10 11.00
C THR A 41 3.83 -9.39 12.31
N PHE A 42 5.11 -9.43 12.68
CA PHE A 42 5.59 -8.69 13.85
C PHE A 42 5.41 -7.19 13.66
N ASP A 43 5.82 -6.63 12.50
CA ASP A 43 5.68 -5.21 12.18
C ASP A 43 4.18 -4.79 12.11
N TYR A 44 3.34 -5.66 11.53
CA TYR A 44 1.88 -5.47 11.54
C TYR A 44 1.32 -5.33 12.96
N ARG A 45 1.72 -6.24 13.87
CA ARG A 45 1.22 -6.23 15.24
C ARG A 45 1.73 -5.05 16.04
N ALA A 46 2.96 -4.62 15.80
CA ALA A 46 3.54 -3.43 16.42
C ALA A 46 2.75 -2.17 16.05
N GLU A 47 2.42 -2.00 14.77
CA GLU A 47 1.59 -0.89 14.30
C GLU A 47 0.16 -0.98 14.84
N ALA A 48 -0.46 -2.16 14.72
CA ALA A 48 -1.81 -2.42 15.20
C ALA A 48 -2.01 -2.12 16.70
N ALA A 49 -0.96 -2.29 17.51
CA ALA A 49 -1.00 -1.99 18.95
C ALA A 49 -1.21 -0.50 19.27
N SER A 50 -0.83 0.39 18.35
CA SER A 50 -1.02 1.84 18.48
C SER A 50 -2.38 2.33 17.96
N LEU A 51 -3.15 1.48 17.27
CA LEU A 51 -4.36 1.83 16.56
C LEU A 51 -5.60 1.21 17.22
N THR A 52 -6.68 1.97 17.35
CA THR A 52 -7.96 1.47 17.84
C THR A 52 -8.94 1.26 16.69
N LEU A 53 -9.42 0.06 16.49
CA LEU A 53 -10.42 -0.27 15.46
C LEU A 53 -11.80 0.32 15.79
N ALA A 54 -12.61 0.51 14.76
CA ALA A 54 -14.00 0.87 14.91
C ALA A 54 -14.77 -0.22 15.67
N PRO A 55 -15.80 0.14 16.46
CA PRO A 55 -16.62 -0.82 17.19
C PRO A 55 -17.14 -1.96 16.31
N GLY A 56 -17.00 -3.19 16.81
CA GLY A 56 -17.38 -4.41 16.08
C GLY A 56 -16.33 -4.97 15.14
N TRP A 57 -15.19 -4.30 14.98
CA TRP A 57 -14.05 -4.82 14.22
C TRP A 57 -13.03 -5.50 15.14
N ARG A 58 -12.31 -6.48 14.60
CA ARG A 58 -11.23 -7.20 15.28
C ARG A 58 -10.05 -7.36 14.35
N TRP A 59 -8.86 -7.31 14.91
CA TRP A 59 -7.63 -7.58 14.15
C TRP A 59 -7.61 -9.02 13.64
N PRO A 60 -7.19 -9.27 12.39
CA PRO A 60 -7.05 -10.63 11.85
C PRO A 60 -5.99 -11.41 12.65
N ARG A 61 -6.28 -12.68 12.92
CA ARG A 61 -5.35 -13.58 13.63
C ARG A 61 -4.09 -13.86 12.82
N THR A 62 -4.23 -14.02 11.51
CA THR A 62 -3.17 -14.32 10.52
C THR A 62 -3.15 -13.23 9.45
N PRO A 63 -2.55 -12.06 9.75
CA PRO A 63 -2.58 -10.94 8.80
C PRO A 63 -1.73 -11.17 7.55
N MET A 64 -0.70 -12.04 7.64
CA MET A 64 0.22 -12.31 6.54
C MET A 64 0.15 -13.76 6.09
N ALA A 65 -0.03 -13.98 4.78
CA ALA A 65 0.02 -15.31 4.19
C ALA A 65 1.46 -15.87 4.20
N ASN A 66 1.62 -17.16 4.51
CA ASN A 66 2.92 -17.83 4.41
C ASN A 66 3.22 -18.32 2.99
N LYS A 67 2.19 -18.56 2.20
CA LYS A 67 2.27 -19.04 0.82
C LYS A 67 1.37 -18.23 -0.09
N GLY A 68 1.83 -18.04 -1.32
CA GLY A 68 1.03 -17.47 -2.39
C GLY A 68 0.01 -18.46 -2.97
N PRO A 69 -0.84 -18.00 -3.90
CA PRO A 69 -1.81 -18.87 -4.59
C PRO A 69 -1.17 -20.04 -5.36
N ASP A 70 0.08 -19.87 -5.76
CA ASP A 70 0.90 -20.88 -6.45
C ASP A 70 1.61 -21.85 -5.49
N GLY A 71 1.36 -21.78 -4.19
CA GLY A 71 1.96 -22.60 -3.15
C GLY A 71 3.39 -22.21 -2.75
N ARG A 72 4.02 -21.23 -3.41
CA ARG A 72 5.36 -20.73 -3.08
C ARG A 72 5.35 -19.89 -1.81
N GLY A 73 6.49 -19.87 -1.11
CA GLY A 73 6.68 -19.04 0.06
C GLY A 73 6.52 -17.55 -0.28
N MET A 74 5.78 -16.82 0.55
CA MET A 74 5.63 -15.37 0.39
C MET A 74 6.80 -14.62 1.01
N MET A 75 7.21 -13.56 0.34
CA MET A 75 8.10 -12.53 0.86
C MET A 75 7.43 -11.18 0.69
N TYR A 76 7.65 -10.30 1.62
CA TYR A 76 7.00 -8.99 1.68
C TYR A 76 8.02 -7.86 1.61
N GLU A 77 7.62 -6.76 1.05
CA GLU A 77 8.40 -5.54 1.06
C GLU A 77 8.51 -4.97 2.48
N ARG A 78 9.64 -4.33 2.76
CA ARG A 78 9.83 -3.62 4.03
C ARG A 78 8.74 -2.57 4.24
N GLY A 79 8.13 -2.57 5.44
CA GLY A 79 7.04 -1.66 5.79
C GLY A 79 5.65 -2.18 5.43
N PHE A 80 5.54 -3.27 4.65
CA PHE A 80 4.24 -3.84 4.29
C PHE A 80 3.38 -4.18 5.51
N GLY A 81 3.98 -4.64 6.62
CA GLY A 81 3.24 -4.92 7.85
C GLY A 81 2.54 -3.69 8.42
N ALA A 82 3.27 -2.59 8.60
CA ALA A 82 2.69 -1.33 9.08
C ALA A 82 1.63 -0.80 8.11
N GLN A 83 1.95 -0.78 6.81
CA GLN A 83 0.99 -0.38 5.76
C GLN A 83 -0.32 -1.16 5.84
N ALA A 84 -0.25 -2.47 5.99
CA ALA A 84 -1.42 -3.34 6.05
C ALA A 84 -2.26 -3.09 7.33
N ALA A 85 -1.62 -2.80 8.47
CA ALA A 85 -2.31 -2.44 9.70
C ALA A 85 -3.05 -1.09 9.56
N ASP A 86 -2.38 -0.06 9.07
CA ASP A 86 -2.97 1.26 8.80
C ASP A 86 -4.17 1.17 7.88
N HIS A 87 -4.02 0.44 6.76
CA HIS A 87 -5.10 0.27 5.80
C HIS A 87 -6.29 -0.50 6.41
N TYR A 88 -6.04 -1.56 7.19
CA TYR A 88 -7.09 -2.29 7.85
C TYR A 88 -7.83 -1.42 8.89
N TRP A 89 -7.10 -0.64 9.67
CA TRP A 89 -7.64 0.32 10.61
C TRP A 89 -8.49 1.38 9.90
N TYR A 90 -7.98 1.99 8.84
CA TYR A 90 -8.73 2.93 8.02
C TYR A 90 -10.04 2.32 7.51
N CYS A 91 -9.98 1.11 6.96
CA CYS A 91 -11.16 0.40 6.47
C CYS A 91 -12.21 0.19 7.55
N SER A 92 -11.81 -0.03 8.80
CA SER A 92 -12.74 -0.19 9.91
C SER A 92 -13.54 1.10 10.15
N TRP A 93 -12.87 2.24 10.17
CA TRP A 93 -13.51 3.54 10.41
C TRP A 93 -14.24 4.07 9.18
N ALA A 94 -13.70 3.90 7.99
CA ALA A 94 -14.36 4.26 6.74
C ALA A 94 -15.67 3.48 6.55
N SER A 95 -15.65 2.17 6.81
CA SER A 95 -16.86 1.34 6.78
C SER A 95 -17.92 1.83 7.78
N ARG A 96 -17.50 2.22 9.00
CA ARG A 96 -18.41 2.78 10.00
C ARG A 96 -18.96 4.13 9.55
N ALA A 97 -18.18 4.97 8.91
CA ALA A 97 -18.61 6.28 8.41
C ALA A 97 -19.73 6.17 7.37
N VAL A 98 -19.66 5.15 6.50
CA VAL A 98 -20.64 4.93 5.43
C VAL A 98 -21.82 4.01 5.83
N ASP A 99 -21.79 3.41 7.01
CA ASP A 99 -22.87 2.54 7.50
C ASP A 99 -24.15 3.37 7.74
N PRO A 100 -25.27 3.06 7.05
CA PRO A 100 -26.51 3.81 7.23
C PRO A 100 -27.13 3.65 8.63
N LYS A 101 -26.74 2.60 9.39
CA LYS A 101 -27.31 2.27 10.70
C LYS A 101 -26.68 3.06 11.84
N VAL A 102 -25.57 3.75 11.64
CA VAL A 102 -24.93 4.52 12.71
C VAL A 102 -25.55 5.90 12.87
N THR A 103 -25.57 6.42 14.09
CA THR A 103 -26.04 7.77 14.38
C THR A 103 -25.19 8.82 13.69
N ARG A 104 -25.76 10.03 13.51
CA ARG A 104 -25.02 11.18 12.93
C ARG A 104 -23.74 11.49 13.73
N ALA A 105 -23.79 11.43 15.06
CA ALA A 105 -22.64 11.66 15.92
C ALA A 105 -21.56 10.60 15.73
N ALA A 106 -21.92 9.32 15.71
CA ALA A 106 -21.00 8.22 15.46
C ALA A 106 -20.38 8.31 14.05
N ARG A 107 -21.15 8.72 13.05
CA ARG A 107 -20.65 8.94 11.68
C ARG A 107 -19.62 10.07 11.63
N ARG A 108 -19.88 11.23 12.24
CA ARG A 108 -18.91 12.33 12.31
C ARG A 108 -17.61 11.89 12.95
N ASN A 109 -17.68 11.16 14.08
CA ASN A 109 -16.48 10.63 14.72
C ASN A 109 -15.74 9.64 13.82
N ALA A 110 -16.46 8.76 13.11
CA ALA A 110 -15.85 7.79 12.19
C ALA A 110 -15.15 8.48 11.02
N VAL A 111 -15.76 9.52 10.43
CA VAL A 111 -15.11 10.34 9.37
C VAL A 111 -13.84 10.99 9.92
N LYS A 112 -13.93 11.69 11.06
CA LYS A 112 -12.76 12.34 11.69
C LYS A 112 -11.60 11.36 11.89
N THR A 113 -11.92 10.14 12.35
CA THR A 113 -10.89 9.11 12.58
C THR A 113 -10.36 8.54 11.26
N ALA A 114 -11.22 8.25 10.27
CA ALA A 114 -10.77 7.76 8.97
C ALA A 114 -9.86 8.76 8.25
N VAL A 115 -10.14 10.05 8.37
CA VAL A 115 -9.37 11.13 7.74
C VAL A 115 -7.95 11.23 8.33
N SER A 116 -7.73 10.83 9.58
CA SER A 116 -6.37 10.78 10.13
C SER A 116 -5.48 9.68 9.52
N LEU A 117 -5.98 8.94 8.51
CA LEU A 117 -5.15 8.15 7.58
C LEU A 117 -3.96 8.97 7.03
N ARG A 118 -4.13 10.27 6.84
CA ARG A 118 -3.07 11.20 6.42
C ARG A 118 -1.84 11.17 7.32
N ASP A 119 -2.01 10.81 8.58
CA ASP A 119 -0.94 10.79 9.58
C ASP A 119 -0.20 9.47 9.66
N THR A 120 -0.70 8.43 9.01
CA THR A 120 -0.17 7.07 9.07
C THR A 120 1.05 6.84 8.17
N TYR A 121 1.76 5.73 8.43
CA TYR A 121 2.83 5.25 7.57
C TYR A 121 2.31 4.93 6.15
N TYR A 122 1.12 4.33 6.05
CA TYR A 122 0.50 4.02 4.76
C TYR A 122 0.45 5.25 3.86
N PHE A 123 -0.15 6.34 4.31
CA PHE A 123 -0.31 7.54 3.51
C PHE A 123 1.02 8.24 3.22
N LYS A 124 1.88 8.38 4.24
CA LYS A 124 3.11 9.18 4.15
C LYS A 124 4.23 8.47 3.38
N LYS A 125 4.29 7.13 3.45
CA LYS A 125 5.45 6.35 2.98
C LYS A 125 5.11 5.27 1.97
N ALA A 126 3.98 4.56 2.14
CA ALA A 126 3.65 3.41 1.31
C ALA A 126 2.80 3.78 0.10
N LEU A 127 1.92 4.76 0.23
CA LEU A 127 1.09 5.22 -0.88
C LEU A 127 1.96 5.94 -1.93
N ALA A 128 1.83 5.51 -3.18
CA ALA A 128 2.55 6.11 -4.30
C ALA A 128 2.29 7.63 -4.37
N PRO A 129 3.32 8.44 -4.61
CA PRO A 129 3.20 9.91 -4.61
C PRO A 129 2.08 10.43 -5.52
N GLU A 130 1.89 9.81 -6.68
CA GLU A 130 0.85 10.15 -7.66
C GLU A 130 -0.57 9.80 -7.19
N SER A 131 -0.71 8.84 -6.28
CA SER A 131 -2.00 8.43 -5.71
C SER A 131 -2.43 9.28 -4.51
N ARG A 132 -1.48 9.97 -3.84
CA ARG A 132 -1.77 10.76 -2.64
C ARG A 132 -2.79 11.87 -2.87
N PRO A 133 -2.71 12.68 -3.95
CA PRO A 133 -3.70 13.73 -4.21
C PRO A 133 -5.11 13.18 -4.38
N PHE A 134 -5.25 11.99 -4.98
CA PHE A 134 -6.54 11.34 -5.15
C PHE A 134 -7.14 10.91 -3.80
N VAL A 135 -6.35 10.23 -2.97
CA VAL A 135 -6.79 9.80 -1.62
C VAL A 135 -7.06 11.01 -0.74
N ASP A 136 -6.22 12.04 -0.78
CA ASP A 136 -6.41 13.27 -0.01
C ASP A 136 -7.72 13.99 -0.39
N ASN A 137 -8.03 14.10 -1.67
CA ASN A 137 -9.30 14.67 -2.15
C ASN A 137 -10.51 13.86 -1.64
N LEU A 138 -10.43 12.53 -1.70
CA LEU A 138 -11.47 11.65 -1.17
C LEU A 138 -11.73 11.91 0.32
N LEU A 139 -10.68 12.00 1.12
CA LEU A 139 -10.77 12.28 2.56
C LEU A 139 -11.31 13.69 2.83
N THR A 140 -10.86 14.70 2.08
CA THR A 140 -11.34 16.09 2.18
C THR A 140 -12.85 16.19 1.87
N ARG A 141 -13.32 15.51 0.84
CA ARG A 141 -14.76 15.47 0.52
C ARG A 141 -15.56 14.83 1.64
N ALA A 142 -15.03 13.76 2.24
CA ALA A 142 -15.68 13.10 3.39
C ALA A 142 -15.78 14.02 4.61
N GLU A 143 -14.77 14.83 4.91
CA GLU A 143 -14.78 15.86 5.96
C GLU A 143 -15.92 16.88 5.75
N HIS A 144 -16.19 17.26 4.49
CA HIS A 144 -17.27 18.17 4.12
C HIS A 144 -18.63 17.47 3.95
N GLY A 145 -18.74 16.19 4.30
CA GLY A 145 -20.00 15.45 4.31
C GLY A 145 -20.33 14.71 3.02
N ASP A 146 -19.51 14.81 1.97
CA ASP A 146 -19.67 13.98 0.77
C ASP A 146 -18.98 12.63 0.95
N LEU A 147 -19.78 11.63 1.30
CA LEU A 147 -19.31 10.27 1.57
C LEU A 147 -19.32 9.36 0.33
N ASN A 148 -19.68 9.84 -0.86
CA ASN A 148 -19.81 8.98 -2.04
C ASN A 148 -18.47 8.34 -2.43
N GLY A 149 -17.38 9.13 -2.45
CA GLY A 149 -16.04 8.63 -2.71
C GLY A 149 -15.62 7.61 -1.66
N LEU A 150 -15.83 7.91 -0.38
CA LEU A 150 -15.49 7.01 0.72
C LEU A 150 -16.26 5.70 0.66
N LYS A 151 -17.54 5.73 0.29
CA LYS A 151 -18.37 4.53 0.10
C LYS A 151 -17.84 3.66 -1.04
N HIS A 152 -17.43 4.28 -2.14
CA HIS A 152 -16.86 3.57 -3.27
C HIS A 152 -15.54 2.91 -2.92
N ASP A 153 -14.66 3.63 -2.24
CA ASP A 153 -13.38 3.12 -1.75
C ASP A 153 -13.54 1.92 -0.81
N VAL A 154 -14.48 2.00 0.14
CA VAL A 154 -14.81 0.88 1.04
C VAL A 154 -15.26 -0.37 0.26
N ILE A 155 -16.06 -0.20 -0.78
CA ILE A 155 -16.55 -1.33 -1.59
C ILE A 155 -15.40 -2.02 -2.34
N LEU A 156 -14.47 -1.25 -2.88
CA LEU A 156 -13.40 -1.74 -3.74
C LEU A 156 -12.19 -2.25 -2.94
N ASN A 157 -11.81 -1.55 -1.89
CA ASN A 157 -10.49 -1.70 -1.27
C ASN A 157 -10.54 -2.27 0.15
N CYS A 158 -11.72 -2.33 0.80
CA CYS A 158 -11.81 -2.79 2.17
C CYS A 158 -12.33 -4.23 2.29
N PRO A 159 -11.83 -5.01 3.26
CA PRO A 159 -12.28 -6.38 3.47
C PRO A 159 -13.76 -6.41 3.85
N ARG A 160 -14.50 -7.35 3.24
CA ARG A 160 -15.93 -7.53 3.52
C ARG A 160 -16.20 -8.19 4.87
N ASN A 161 -15.23 -8.94 5.39
CA ASN A 161 -15.33 -9.63 6.68
C ASN A 161 -14.69 -8.80 7.78
N ARG A 162 -15.46 -8.49 8.81
CA ARG A 162 -15.04 -7.71 9.98
C ARG A 162 -14.19 -8.52 10.99
N GLY A 163 -13.38 -9.46 10.51
CA GLY A 163 -12.53 -10.30 11.34
C GLY A 163 -13.34 -11.35 12.12
N GLY A 164 -13.42 -12.53 11.55
CA GLY A 164 -13.86 -13.74 12.20
C GLY A 164 -12.65 -14.58 12.59
#